data_e5585d5be40bd5efc8da05e90b887b80
#
_entry.id   e5585d5be40bd5efc8da05e90b887b80
#
_cell.length_a   1.000
_cell.length_b   1.000
_cell.length_c   1.000
_cell.angle_alpha   90.00
_cell.angle_beta   90.00
_cell.angle_gamma   90.00
#
_symmetry.space_group_name_H-M   'P 1'
#
loop_
_entity.id
_entity.type
_entity.pdbx_description
1 polymer ?
#
loop_
_entity_poly.entity_id
_entity_poly.type
_entity_poly.pdbx_seq_one_letter_code
_entity_poly.pdbx_strand_id
1 'polypeptide(L)'
;MEKLIVAEIVVTPIGTTKTGLSDYIAKALDEIKRAGVKYQLHPMGTVFEAADLETAFKITKACHQAVIKAGAKRVLTTLRLDERLDQPRTMEERVKRVMAKVK
;
A
#
# COMPACT_ATOMS: atom_id res chain seq x y z
N MET A 1 8.28 -17.13 15.44
CA MET A 1 7.02 -16.78 14.74
C MET A 1 7.29 -15.65 13.78
N GLU A 2 6.99 -15.86 12.53
CA GLU A 2 7.16 -14.82 11.52
C GLU A 2 6.20 -13.66 11.81
N LYS A 3 6.74 -12.45 11.73
CA LYS A 3 5.92 -11.24 11.80
C LYS A 3 5.41 -10.92 10.41
N LEU A 4 4.15 -10.60 10.34
CA LEU A 4 3.53 -10.22 9.09
C LEU A 4 2.56 -9.08 9.33
N ILE A 5 2.79 -7.98 8.67
CA ILE A 5 1.90 -6.83 8.70
C ILE A 5 1.26 -6.71 7.34
N VAL A 6 -0.06 -6.63 7.31
CA VAL A 6 -0.77 -6.29 6.07
C VAL A 6 -1.06 -4.80 6.13
N ALA A 7 -0.61 -4.09 5.12
CA ALA A 7 -0.72 -2.64 5.06
C ALA A 7 -1.49 -2.23 3.81
N GLU A 8 -2.30 -1.20 3.94
CA GLU A 8 -2.94 -0.57 2.79
C GLU A 8 -2.48 0.87 2.72
N ILE A 9 -2.03 1.29 1.56
CA ILE A 9 -1.56 2.65 1.34
C ILE A 9 -2.38 3.32 0.23
N VAL A 10 -2.75 4.56 0.48
CA VAL A 10 -3.38 5.43 -0.51
C VAL A 10 -2.60 6.73 -0.54
N VAL A 11 -2.04 7.06 -1.71
CA VAL A 11 -1.28 8.30 -1.89
C VAL A 11 -2.03 9.16 -2.89
N THR A 12 -2.56 10.28 -2.42
CA THR A 12 -3.44 11.12 -3.23
C THR A 12 -2.81 12.49 -3.46
N PRO A 13 -2.42 12.81 -4.71
CA PRO A 13 -2.01 14.19 -5.03
C PRO A 13 -3.25 15.09 -5.08
N ILE A 14 -3.14 16.29 -4.56
CA ILE A 14 -4.25 17.25 -4.49
C ILE A 14 -3.89 18.49 -5.29
N GLY A 15 -4.85 19.00 -6.03
CA GLY A 15 -4.65 20.23 -6.81
C GLY A 15 -3.90 20.01 -8.12
N THR A 16 -4.01 18.82 -8.68
CA THR A 16 -3.44 18.52 -10.00
C THR A 16 -4.33 19.12 -11.11
N THR A 17 -3.76 19.33 -12.28
CA THR A 17 -4.49 19.90 -13.41
C THR A 17 -5.44 18.91 -14.08
N LYS A 18 -5.22 17.61 -13.85
CA LYS A 18 -6.05 16.53 -14.39
C LYS A 18 -6.84 15.87 -13.30
N THR A 19 -8.02 15.35 -13.64
CA THR A 19 -8.81 14.54 -12.70
C THR A 19 -8.24 13.14 -12.55
N GLY A 20 -7.59 12.60 -13.60
CA GLY A 20 -6.95 11.30 -13.53
C GLY A 20 -5.64 11.35 -12.77
N LEU A 21 -5.38 10.35 -11.93
CA LEU A 21 -4.22 10.29 -11.05
C LEU A 21 -3.26 9.14 -11.38
N SER A 22 -3.53 8.40 -12.46
CA SER A 22 -2.80 7.17 -12.77
C SER A 22 -1.28 7.34 -12.88
N ASP A 23 -0.82 8.46 -13.42
CA ASP A 23 0.62 8.71 -13.55
C ASP A 23 1.30 8.81 -12.17
N TYR A 24 0.64 9.48 -11.23
CA TYR A 24 1.15 9.61 -9.86
C TYR A 24 1.10 8.26 -9.12
N ILE A 25 0.01 7.53 -9.29
CA ILE A 25 -0.16 6.23 -8.64
C ILE A 25 0.89 5.25 -9.16
N ALA A 26 1.18 5.27 -10.47
CA ALA A 26 2.23 4.43 -11.05
C ALA A 26 3.59 4.71 -10.42
N LYS A 27 3.92 5.96 -10.14
CA LYS A 27 5.18 6.30 -9.48
C LYS A 27 5.27 5.74 -8.07
N ALA A 28 4.18 5.83 -7.32
CA ALA A 28 4.12 5.24 -5.98
C ALA A 28 4.23 3.71 -6.06
N LEU A 29 3.53 3.08 -7.00
CA LEU A 29 3.55 1.63 -7.15
C LEU A 29 4.95 1.11 -7.53
N ASP A 30 5.71 1.87 -8.33
CA ASP A 30 7.09 1.52 -8.65
C ASP A 30 7.94 1.39 -7.39
N GLU A 31 7.72 2.23 -6.39
CA GLU A 31 8.44 2.15 -5.12
C GLU A 31 8.10 0.90 -4.32
N ILE A 32 6.83 0.52 -4.33
CA ILE A 32 6.39 -0.72 -3.66
C ILE A 32 7.03 -1.92 -4.35
N LYS A 33 7.04 -1.92 -5.68
CA LYS A 33 7.65 -2.98 -6.48
C LYS A 33 9.15 -3.09 -6.20
N ARG A 34 9.85 -1.96 -6.11
CA ARG A 34 11.30 -1.95 -5.79
C ARG A 34 11.59 -2.50 -4.40
N ALA A 35 10.68 -2.33 -3.47
CA ALA A 35 10.87 -2.84 -2.12
C ALA A 35 10.87 -4.37 -2.05
N GLY A 36 10.42 -5.05 -3.11
CA GLY A 36 10.43 -6.50 -3.19
C GLY A 36 9.38 -7.19 -2.34
N VAL A 37 8.41 -6.45 -1.83
CA VAL A 37 7.33 -7.02 -1.01
C VAL A 37 6.19 -7.51 -1.89
N LYS A 38 5.40 -8.43 -1.35
CA LYS A 38 4.17 -8.86 -2.00
C LYS A 38 3.16 -7.71 -1.95
N TYR A 39 2.52 -7.41 -3.07
CA TYR A 39 1.55 -6.34 -3.13
C TYR A 39 0.43 -6.65 -4.12
N GLN A 40 -0.66 -5.93 -3.97
CA GLN A 40 -1.78 -6.00 -4.91
C GLN A 40 -2.40 -4.62 -5.06
N LEU A 41 -2.41 -4.12 -6.30
CA LEU A 41 -3.13 -2.90 -6.63
C LEU A 41 -4.62 -3.21 -6.75
N HIS A 42 -5.45 -2.36 -6.17
CA HIS A 42 -6.90 -2.45 -6.32
C HIS A 42 -7.46 -1.05 -6.65
N PRO A 43 -8.74 -0.94 -7.03
CA PRO A 43 -9.27 0.33 -7.54
C PRO A 43 -9.17 1.52 -6.58
N MET A 44 -9.03 1.29 -5.29
CA MET A 44 -9.04 2.34 -4.27
C MET A 44 -7.72 2.50 -3.54
N GLY A 45 -6.70 1.72 -3.88
CA GLY A 45 -5.42 1.78 -3.19
C GLY A 45 -4.53 0.59 -3.50
N THR A 46 -3.54 0.37 -2.65
CA THR A 46 -2.62 -0.75 -2.79
C THR A 46 -2.43 -1.42 -1.44
N VAL A 47 -2.54 -2.73 -1.41
CA VAL A 47 -2.26 -3.52 -0.21
C VAL A 47 -0.91 -4.21 -0.39
N PHE A 48 -0.12 -4.29 0.69
CA PHE A 48 1.16 -4.98 0.66
C PHE A 48 1.45 -5.65 2.01
N GLU A 49 2.42 -6.56 1.99
CA GLU A 49 2.87 -7.25 3.19
C GLU A 49 4.25 -6.76 3.59
N ALA A 50 4.43 -6.49 4.87
CA ALA A 50 5.70 -6.08 5.42
C ALA A 50 6.07 -6.95 6.61
N ALA A 51 7.37 -7.25 6.75
CA ALA A 51 7.86 -8.07 7.85
C ALA A 51 7.85 -7.32 9.18
N ASP A 52 7.95 -5.99 9.14
CA ASP A 52 8.01 -5.15 10.34
C ASP A 52 7.49 -3.74 10.04
N LEU A 53 7.32 -2.96 11.10
CA LEU A 53 6.84 -1.59 10.99
C LEU A 53 7.82 -0.69 10.25
N GLU A 54 9.12 -0.88 10.46
CA GLU A 54 10.13 -0.07 9.76
C GLU A 54 10.00 -0.22 8.25
N THR A 55 9.83 -1.44 7.78
CA THR A 55 9.64 -1.71 6.35
C THR A 55 8.39 -1.02 5.83
N ALA A 56 7.27 -1.13 6.57
CA ALA A 56 6.02 -0.49 6.18
C ALA A 56 6.18 1.03 6.09
N PHE A 57 6.84 1.65 7.06
CA PHE A 57 7.05 3.09 7.07
C PHE A 57 8.03 3.53 5.98
N LYS A 58 9.06 2.75 5.71
CA LYS A 58 10.02 3.04 4.65
C LYS A 58 9.34 3.04 3.28
N ILE A 59 8.50 2.05 3.03
CA ILE A 59 7.72 1.96 1.79
C ILE A 59 6.78 3.17 1.67
N THR A 60 6.10 3.50 2.75
CA THR A 60 5.18 4.64 2.78
C THR A 60 5.91 5.95 2.46
N LYS A 61 7.07 6.14 3.08
CA LYS A 61 7.90 7.33 2.81
C LYS A 61 8.29 7.40 1.33
N ALA A 62 8.74 6.29 0.77
CA ALA A 62 9.16 6.23 -0.63
C ALA A 62 8.00 6.56 -1.58
N CYS A 63 6.81 6.02 -1.32
CA CYS A 63 5.62 6.30 -2.14
C CYS A 63 5.23 7.77 -2.07
N HIS A 64 5.20 8.32 -0.87
CA HIS A 64 4.84 9.73 -0.64
C HIS A 64 5.82 10.65 -1.38
N GLN A 65 7.11 10.41 -1.23
CA GLN A 65 8.14 11.22 -1.89
C GLN A 65 8.12 11.07 -3.40
N ALA A 66 7.79 9.89 -3.92
CA ALA A 66 7.72 9.66 -5.36
C ALA A 66 6.64 10.53 -6.01
N VAL A 67 5.50 10.68 -5.33
CA VAL A 67 4.40 11.53 -5.83
C VAL A 67 4.79 13.01 -5.78
N ILE A 68 5.49 13.43 -4.74
CA ILE A 68 6.02 14.81 -4.66
C ILE A 68 7.01 15.04 -5.80
N LYS A 69 7.94 14.11 -6.03
CA LYS A 69 8.92 14.22 -7.13
C LYS A 69 8.27 14.28 -8.49
N ALA A 70 7.12 13.64 -8.65
CA ALA A 70 6.37 13.64 -9.90
C ALA A 70 5.68 14.99 -10.17
N GLY A 71 5.74 15.92 -9.22
CA GLY A 71 5.26 17.29 -9.40
C GLY A 71 4.08 17.69 -8.52
N ALA A 72 3.57 16.80 -7.69
CA ALA A 72 2.46 17.14 -6.79
C ALA A 72 2.95 18.10 -5.71
N LYS A 73 2.20 19.18 -5.51
CA LYS A 73 2.52 20.18 -4.48
C LYS A 73 1.82 19.89 -3.16
N ARG A 74 0.82 19.04 -3.19
CA ARG A 74 0.11 18.59 -1.99
C ARG A 74 -0.18 17.13 -2.14
N VAL A 75 0.20 16.34 -1.14
CA VAL A 75 0.02 14.89 -1.15
C VAL A 75 -0.61 14.48 0.17
N LEU A 76 -1.72 13.77 0.08
CA LEU A 76 -2.38 13.19 1.23
C LEU A 76 -2.13 11.69 1.20
N THR A 77 -1.39 11.20 2.19
CA THR A 77 -1.06 9.77 2.30
C THR A 77 -1.76 9.17 3.49
N THR A 78 -2.47 8.07 3.23
CA THR A 78 -3.14 7.29 4.27
C THR A 78 -2.51 5.91 4.32
N LEU A 79 -2.10 5.49 5.50
CA LEU A 79 -1.54 4.17 5.75
C LEU A 79 -2.36 3.48 6.81
N ARG A 80 -2.85 2.29 6.49
CA ARG A 80 -3.53 1.41 7.44
C ARG A 80 -2.65 0.20 7.68
N LEU A 81 -2.46 -0.14 8.94
CA LEU A 81 -1.64 -1.28 9.33
C LEU A 81 -2.51 -2.27 10.10
N ASP A 82 -2.37 -3.54 9.77
CA ASP A 82 -3.07 -4.62 10.46
C ASP A 82 -2.06 -5.72 10.78
N GLU A 83 -1.80 -5.91 12.07
CA GLU A 83 -0.86 -6.92 12.55
C GLU A 83 -1.56 -7.81 13.57
N ARG A 84 -1.70 -9.10 13.24
CA ARG A 84 -2.27 -10.09 14.14
C ARG A 84 -1.14 -10.90 14.76
N LEU A 85 -0.89 -10.65 16.03
CA LEU A 85 0.18 -11.33 16.77
C LEU A 85 -0.19 -12.77 17.11
N ASP A 86 -1.49 -13.06 17.25
CA ASP A 86 -1.98 -14.39 17.58
C ASP A 86 -1.92 -15.35 16.39
N GLN A 87 -2.19 -14.85 15.20
CA GLN A 87 -2.26 -15.69 14.00
C GLN A 87 -2.00 -14.87 12.75
N PRO A 88 -0.73 -14.68 12.39
CA PRO A 88 -0.39 -13.94 11.15
C PRO A 88 -0.98 -14.65 9.94
N ARG A 89 -1.59 -13.89 9.05
CA ARG A 89 -2.17 -14.40 7.81
C ARG A 89 -1.82 -13.51 6.64
N THR A 90 -1.53 -14.14 5.51
CA THR A 90 -1.23 -13.43 4.27
C THR A 90 -2.46 -12.73 3.71
N MET A 91 -2.23 -11.80 2.78
CA MET A 91 -3.31 -11.12 2.07
C MET A 91 -4.26 -12.12 1.41
N GLU A 92 -3.70 -13.14 0.75
CA GLU A 92 -4.48 -14.16 0.06
C GLU A 92 -5.31 -15.00 1.02
N GLU A 93 -4.71 -15.39 2.14
CA GLU A 93 -5.42 -16.18 3.16
C GLU A 93 -6.63 -15.43 3.71
N ARG A 94 -6.48 -14.12 3.94
CA ARG A 94 -7.58 -13.29 4.44
C ARG A 94 -8.75 -13.26 3.46
N VAL A 95 -8.47 -13.07 2.18
CA VAL A 95 -9.50 -13.05 1.14
C VAL A 95 -10.13 -14.43 1.00
N LYS A 96 -9.31 -15.47 0.95
CA LYS A 96 -9.78 -16.85 0.77
C LYS A 96 -10.72 -17.27 1.90
N ARG A 97 -10.41 -16.90 3.14
CA ARG A 97 -11.25 -17.27 4.29
C ARG A 97 -12.64 -16.62 4.22
N VAL A 98 -12.70 -15.39 3.75
CA VAL A 98 -13.99 -14.71 3.58
C VAL A 98 -14.76 -15.30 2.41
N MET A 99 -14.08 -15.52 1.28
CA MET A 99 -14.71 -16.07 0.08
C MET A 99 -15.29 -17.46 0.32
N ALA A 100 -14.65 -18.25 1.20
CA ALA A 100 -15.15 -19.57 1.56
C ALA A 100 -16.51 -19.53 2.29
N LYS A 101 -16.85 -18.39 2.89
CA LYS A 101 -18.10 -18.18 3.62
C LYS A 101 -19.19 -17.52 2.78
N VAL A 102 -18.84 -17.02 1.62
CA VAL A 102 -19.79 -16.40 0.70
C VAL A 102 -20.44 -17.50 -0.14
N LYS A 103 -21.76 -17.49 -0.20
CA LYS A 103 -22.51 -18.48 -0.94
C LYS A 103 -22.89 -18.00 -2.32
#